data_aba1f751a6a27af7854f5d40c52a98b8
#
_entry.id   aba1f751a6a27af7854f5d40c52a98b8
#
_cell.length_a   1.000
_cell.length_b   1.000
_cell.length_c   1.000
_cell.angle_alpha   90.00
_cell.angle_beta   90.00
_cell.angle_gamma   90.00
#
_symmetry.space_group_name_H-M   'P 1'
#
loop_
_entity.id
_entity.type
_entity.pdbx_description
1 polymer ?
#
loop_
_entity_poly.entity_id
_entity_poly.type
_entity_poly.pdbx_seq_one_letter_code
_entity_poly.pdbx_strand_id
1 'polypeptide(L)'
;MQKNIYFVVLDLHSTDKEEVIQMFKDWTDYSSKLVDGELVKKDGSNALLPPSDTGETVGLNPYRLTLTFGVSADFLKKMGLEKKRPKEFRDLPPFPKEQLQEKYTGGDIVIQACADDEQVAFHAVRNLVRKARNTVTMKWSQSGFAAIGDRMSTPRNLFGFKDGTANVTKEKDFDKVIWTDSDDWMKGGTYMAVRRIQMFLETWDRTNLQLSLIHISEPT
;
A
#
# COMPACT_ATOMS: atom_id res chain seq x y z
N MET A 1 1.33 6.93 -13.31
CA MET A 1 1.06 5.72 -12.53
C MET A 1 2.21 4.76 -12.74
N GLN A 2 2.71 4.10 -11.71
CA GLN A 2 3.75 3.05 -11.80
C GLN A 2 3.12 1.70 -12.14
N LYS A 3 3.94 0.77 -12.64
CA LYS A 3 3.47 -0.53 -13.12
C LYS A 3 3.22 -1.53 -12.02
N ASN A 4 4.04 -1.49 -10.96
CA ASN A 4 4.05 -2.48 -9.91
C ASN A 4 3.78 -1.84 -8.55
N ILE A 5 3.16 -2.63 -7.68
CA ILE A 5 2.93 -2.28 -6.28
C ILE A 5 3.41 -3.44 -5.40
N TYR A 6 4.04 -3.09 -4.28
CA TYR A 6 4.22 -4.00 -3.16
C TYR A 6 3.58 -3.37 -1.93
N PHE A 7 2.54 -4.02 -1.44
CA PHE A 7 1.73 -3.55 -0.32
C PHE A 7 1.93 -4.44 0.88
N VAL A 8 2.18 -3.86 2.05
CA VAL A 8 2.35 -4.60 3.29
C VAL A 8 1.52 -4.01 4.41
N VAL A 9 0.93 -4.89 5.21
CA VAL A 9 0.24 -4.56 6.45
C VAL A 9 1.05 -5.11 7.61
N LEU A 10 1.27 -4.29 8.62
CA LEU A 10 2.11 -4.57 9.77
C LEU A 10 1.29 -4.48 11.06
N ASP A 11 1.55 -5.41 11.96
CA ASP A 11 1.08 -5.36 13.35
C ASP A 11 2.17 -4.72 14.22
N LEU A 12 1.78 -3.75 15.03
CA LEU A 12 2.64 -3.06 15.98
C LEU A 12 2.70 -3.85 17.30
N HIS A 13 3.91 -4.16 17.76
CA HIS A 13 4.15 -4.85 19.04
C HIS A 13 4.51 -3.88 20.15
N SER A 14 5.29 -2.86 19.82
CA SER A 14 5.71 -1.89 20.83
C SER A 14 4.57 -0.93 21.18
N THR A 15 4.41 -0.68 22.46
CA THR A 15 3.55 0.39 23.01
C THR A 15 4.37 1.60 23.44
N ASP A 16 5.69 1.54 23.34
CA ASP A 16 6.60 2.64 23.66
C ASP A 16 6.57 3.68 22.54
N LYS A 17 6.14 4.89 22.88
CA LYS A 17 6.03 5.99 21.93
C LYS A 17 7.37 6.41 21.35
N GLU A 18 8.43 6.39 22.13
CA GLU A 18 9.76 6.82 21.68
C GLU A 18 10.33 5.82 20.67
N GLU A 19 10.13 4.51 20.87
CA GLU A 19 10.50 3.49 19.90
C GLU A 19 9.75 3.66 18.57
N VAL A 20 8.43 3.93 18.64
CA VAL A 20 7.60 4.14 17.45
C VAL A 20 8.00 5.42 16.72
N ILE A 21 8.26 6.52 17.46
CA ILE A 21 8.76 7.77 16.87
C ILE A 21 10.11 7.53 16.17
N GLN A 22 11.02 6.79 16.82
CA GLN A 22 12.33 6.49 16.22
C GLN A 22 12.18 5.64 14.97
N MET A 23 11.27 4.65 14.97
CA MET A 23 10.95 3.86 13.78
C MET A 23 10.51 4.74 12.61
N PHE A 24 9.60 5.69 12.83
CA PHE A 24 9.16 6.59 11.76
C PHE A 24 10.27 7.54 11.28
N LYS A 25 11.14 8.00 12.17
CA LYS A 25 12.34 8.78 11.79
C LYS A 25 13.28 7.96 10.91
N ASP A 26 13.55 6.72 11.30
CA ASP A 26 14.38 5.80 10.52
C ASP A 26 13.76 5.49 9.14
N TRP A 27 12.45 5.30 9.09
CA TRP A 27 11.74 5.10 7.82
C TRP A 27 11.78 6.33 6.93
N THR A 28 11.73 7.53 7.51
CA THR A 28 11.87 8.78 6.75
C THR A 28 13.26 8.88 6.11
N ASP A 29 14.32 8.60 6.90
CA ASP A 29 15.70 8.59 6.38
C ASP A 29 15.89 7.51 5.28
N TYR A 30 15.38 6.30 5.50
CA TYR A 30 15.47 5.23 4.51
C TYR A 30 14.68 5.56 3.24
N SER A 31 13.47 6.10 3.40
CA SER A 31 12.62 6.44 2.26
C SER A 31 13.24 7.48 1.35
N SER A 32 13.88 8.51 1.91
CA SER A 32 14.56 9.53 1.10
C SER A 32 15.66 8.94 0.23
N LYS A 33 16.46 8.01 0.77
CA LYS A 33 17.52 7.32 0.02
C LYS A 33 16.96 6.38 -1.04
N LEU A 34 15.96 5.59 -0.67
CA LEU A 34 15.34 4.61 -1.58
C LEU A 34 14.71 5.26 -2.81
N VAL A 35 14.02 6.39 -2.66
CA VAL A 35 13.40 7.09 -3.80
C VAL A 35 14.44 7.75 -4.71
N ASP A 36 15.64 8.02 -4.19
CA ASP A 36 16.77 8.51 -4.96
C ASP A 36 17.62 7.37 -5.58
N GLY A 37 17.28 6.11 -5.29
CA GLY A 37 18.00 4.94 -5.78
C GLY A 37 19.30 4.66 -5.03
N GLU A 38 19.42 5.19 -3.82
CA GLU A 38 20.58 4.98 -2.96
C GLU A 38 20.38 3.80 -2.01
N LEU A 39 21.48 3.20 -1.55
CA LEU A 39 21.44 2.22 -0.47
C LEU A 39 21.02 2.90 0.83
N VAL A 40 20.16 2.24 1.61
CA VAL A 40 19.65 2.77 2.89
C VAL A 40 20.75 3.08 3.89
N LYS A 41 21.83 2.30 3.85
CA LYS A 41 23.03 2.53 4.66
C LYS A 41 24.21 1.77 4.07
N LYS A 42 25.39 2.35 4.12
CA LYS A 42 26.66 1.66 3.80
C LYS A 42 27.00 0.66 4.89
N ASP A 43 27.58 -0.45 4.50
CA ASP A 43 28.04 -1.45 5.44
C ASP A 43 29.17 -0.91 6.35
N GLY A 44 29.17 -1.39 7.59
CA GLY A 44 30.25 -1.12 8.52
C GLY A 44 31.49 -2.00 8.22
N SER A 45 32.58 -1.76 8.94
CA SER A 45 33.85 -2.51 8.79
C SER A 45 33.78 -3.96 9.32
N ASN A 46 32.75 -4.33 10.06
CA ASN A 46 32.64 -5.68 10.65
C ASN A 46 31.89 -6.62 9.70
N ALA A 47 32.66 -7.43 8.96
CA ALA A 47 32.16 -8.41 8.01
C ALA A 47 31.34 -9.57 8.63
N LEU A 48 31.31 -9.71 9.95
CA LEU A 48 30.51 -10.72 10.65
C LEU A 48 29.08 -10.28 10.91
N LEU A 49 28.78 -9.01 10.68
CA LEU A 49 27.41 -8.48 10.80
C LEU A 49 26.65 -8.61 9.46
N PRO A 50 25.34 -8.82 9.52
CA PRO A 50 24.52 -8.76 8.32
C PRO A 50 24.66 -7.42 7.61
N PRO A 51 24.57 -7.39 6.26
CA PRO A 51 24.66 -6.15 5.49
C PRO A 51 23.60 -5.14 5.93
N SER A 52 23.94 -3.87 5.87
CA SER A 52 23.04 -2.78 6.27
C SER A 52 21.87 -2.61 5.30
N ASP A 53 22.12 -2.81 4.02
CA ASP A 53 21.15 -2.88 2.94
C ASP A 53 21.03 -4.31 2.42
N THR A 54 19.87 -4.70 1.91
CA THR A 54 19.65 -6.05 1.39
C THR A 54 20.15 -6.25 -0.05
N GLY A 55 20.51 -5.15 -0.73
CA GLY A 55 21.31 -5.13 -1.94
C GLY A 55 20.62 -5.51 -3.26
N GLU A 56 19.30 -5.79 -3.25
CA GLU A 56 18.60 -6.25 -4.46
C GLU A 56 18.61 -5.22 -5.59
N THR A 57 18.76 -3.94 -5.27
CA THR A 57 18.70 -2.83 -6.25
C THR A 57 20.05 -2.26 -6.61
N VAL A 58 21.14 -2.91 -6.21
CA VAL A 58 22.48 -2.48 -6.60
C VAL A 58 22.59 -2.44 -8.13
N GLY A 59 22.90 -1.27 -8.68
CA GLY A 59 23.00 -1.05 -10.13
C GLY A 59 21.67 -0.78 -10.84
N LEU A 60 20.55 -0.75 -10.12
CA LEU A 60 19.26 -0.34 -10.67
C LEU A 60 18.98 1.14 -10.41
N ASN A 61 18.19 1.73 -11.31
CA ASN A 61 17.60 3.05 -11.09
C ASN A 61 16.45 2.98 -10.09
N PRO A 62 15.99 4.09 -9.50
CA PRO A 62 14.85 4.09 -8.57
C PRO A 62 13.49 3.81 -9.23
N TYR A 63 13.40 3.74 -10.55
CA TYR A 63 12.20 3.40 -11.32
C TYR A 63 10.93 4.13 -10.85
N ARG A 64 11.04 5.42 -10.56
CA ARG A 64 9.95 6.27 -10.05
C ARG A 64 9.34 5.74 -8.75
N LEU A 65 10.13 5.14 -7.88
CA LEU A 65 9.67 4.62 -6.60
C LEU A 65 8.92 5.71 -5.82
N THR A 66 7.74 5.36 -5.33
CA THR A 66 6.98 6.15 -4.37
C THR A 66 6.63 5.28 -3.17
N LEU A 67 6.67 5.89 -1.99
CA LEU A 67 6.35 5.24 -0.73
C LEU A 67 5.22 6.00 -0.04
N THR A 68 4.17 5.28 0.34
CA THR A 68 3.05 5.84 1.09
C THR A 68 2.91 5.06 2.39
N PHE A 69 2.81 5.79 3.50
CA PHE A 69 2.61 5.23 4.82
C PHE A 69 1.20 5.57 5.31
N GLY A 70 0.54 4.60 5.91
CA GLY A 70 -0.77 4.79 6.51
C GLY A 70 -0.85 4.13 7.88
N VAL A 71 -1.74 4.64 8.72
CA VAL A 71 -2.01 4.08 10.04
C VAL A 71 -3.50 3.78 10.20
N SER A 72 -3.83 2.76 10.98
CA SER A 72 -5.21 2.38 11.27
C SER A 72 -5.77 3.11 12.50
N ALA A 73 -7.07 3.00 12.72
CA ALA A 73 -7.69 3.45 13.95
C ALA A 73 -7.14 2.70 15.18
N ASP A 74 -6.80 1.41 15.03
CA ASP A 74 -6.20 0.61 16.09
C ASP A 74 -4.79 1.08 16.45
N PHE A 75 -3.99 1.51 15.47
CA PHE A 75 -2.72 2.17 15.74
C PHE A 75 -2.90 3.39 16.65
N LEU A 76 -3.85 4.26 16.32
CA LEU A 76 -4.12 5.46 17.14
C LEU A 76 -4.54 5.09 18.57
N LYS A 77 -5.32 4.03 18.72
CA LYS A 77 -5.72 3.49 20.02
C LYS A 77 -4.52 2.96 20.80
N LYS A 78 -3.69 2.10 20.20
CA LYS A 78 -2.47 1.54 20.81
C LYS A 78 -1.51 2.64 21.29
N MET A 79 -1.43 3.73 20.54
CA MET A 79 -0.57 4.88 20.87
C MET A 79 -1.22 5.89 21.82
N GLY A 80 -2.44 5.65 22.31
CA GLY A 80 -3.16 6.59 23.17
C GLY A 80 -3.51 7.91 22.47
N LEU A 81 -3.73 7.85 21.16
CA LEU A 81 -4.05 8.98 20.29
C LEU A 81 -5.51 9.00 19.84
N GLU A 82 -6.40 8.24 20.47
CA GLU A 82 -7.82 8.12 20.09
C GLU A 82 -8.52 9.47 19.99
N LYS A 83 -8.20 10.40 20.89
CA LYS A 83 -8.77 11.76 20.87
C LYS A 83 -8.38 12.58 19.64
N LYS A 84 -7.32 12.16 18.93
CA LYS A 84 -6.85 12.78 17.68
C LYS A 84 -7.39 12.08 16.44
N ARG A 85 -8.19 11.02 16.60
CA ARG A 85 -8.79 10.29 15.49
C ARG A 85 -9.83 11.17 14.80
N PRO A 86 -9.72 11.40 13.49
CA PRO A 86 -10.74 12.08 12.74
C PRO A 86 -12.10 11.37 12.86
N LYS A 87 -13.18 12.12 12.87
CA LYS A 87 -14.54 11.59 13.05
C LYS A 87 -14.93 10.57 11.98
N GLU A 88 -14.49 10.79 10.76
CA GLU A 88 -14.76 9.97 9.58
C GLU A 88 -13.89 8.70 9.55
N PHE A 89 -12.78 8.68 10.28
CA PHE A 89 -11.85 7.57 10.29
C PHE A 89 -12.36 6.45 11.19
N ARG A 90 -13.18 5.59 10.60
CA ARG A 90 -13.79 4.43 11.24
C ARG A 90 -13.79 3.24 10.30
N ASP A 91 -13.89 2.04 10.87
CA ASP A 91 -14.01 0.82 10.08
C ASP A 91 -15.25 0.85 9.20
N LEU A 92 -15.13 0.24 8.02
CA LEU A 92 -16.26 0.05 7.14
C LEU A 92 -17.27 -0.92 7.79
N PRO A 93 -18.57 -0.72 7.58
CA PRO A 93 -19.56 -1.69 8.03
C PRO A 93 -19.38 -3.00 7.26
N PRO A 94 -19.78 -4.14 7.85
CA PRO A 94 -19.75 -5.40 7.14
C PRO A 94 -20.69 -5.36 5.93
N PHE A 95 -20.21 -5.90 4.80
CA PHE A 95 -20.98 -5.98 3.57
C PHE A 95 -21.69 -7.33 3.44
N PRO A 96 -22.89 -7.39 2.82
CA PRO A 96 -23.61 -8.64 2.62
C PRO A 96 -22.77 -9.69 1.88
N LYS A 97 -22.80 -10.94 2.38
CA LYS A 97 -22.07 -12.08 1.81
C LYS A 97 -20.54 -11.99 1.83
N GLU A 98 -19.99 -11.05 2.56
CA GLU A 98 -18.55 -10.92 2.75
C GLU A 98 -18.01 -12.11 3.56
N GLN A 99 -16.86 -12.64 3.14
CA GLN A 99 -16.18 -13.76 3.80
C GLN A 99 -14.77 -13.32 4.21
N LEU A 100 -14.69 -12.40 5.16
CA LEU A 100 -13.42 -11.88 5.65
C LEU A 100 -12.60 -13.00 6.30
N GLN A 101 -11.31 -13.02 5.98
CA GLN A 101 -10.35 -13.91 6.60
C GLN A 101 -9.50 -13.12 7.59
N GLU A 102 -9.45 -13.59 8.83
CA GLU A 102 -8.74 -12.92 9.93
C GLU A 102 -7.28 -12.59 9.58
N LYS A 103 -6.58 -13.51 8.92
CA LYS A 103 -5.18 -13.31 8.52
C LYS A 103 -4.95 -12.10 7.58
N TYR A 104 -6.02 -11.60 6.92
CA TYR A 104 -5.97 -10.47 6.00
C TYR A 104 -6.77 -9.26 6.49
N THR A 105 -7.30 -9.32 7.72
CA THR A 105 -8.16 -8.28 8.28
C THR A 105 -7.44 -7.56 9.41
N GLY A 106 -7.63 -6.24 9.50
CA GLY A 106 -6.96 -5.41 10.51
C GLY A 106 -5.48 -5.16 10.20
N GLY A 107 -4.73 -4.76 11.20
CA GLY A 107 -3.34 -4.32 11.15
C GLY A 107 -3.21 -2.86 11.58
N ASP A 108 -2.01 -2.46 11.93
CA ASP A 108 -1.78 -1.14 12.53
C ASP A 108 -1.21 -0.13 11.55
N ILE A 109 -0.26 -0.57 10.73
CA ILE A 109 0.49 0.29 9.81
C ILE A 109 0.48 -0.36 8.44
N VAL A 110 0.41 0.46 7.40
CA VAL A 110 0.58 0.02 6.02
C VAL A 110 1.74 0.75 5.36
N ILE A 111 2.44 0.04 4.48
CA ILE A 111 3.41 0.62 3.57
C ILE A 111 3.01 0.20 2.16
N GLN A 112 2.83 1.18 1.29
CA GLN A 112 2.61 0.98 -0.14
C GLN A 112 3.82 1.47 -0.89
N ALA A 113 4.53 0.57 -1.56
CA ALA A 113 5.61 0.90 -2.47
C ALA A 113 5.14 0.71 -3.91
N CYS A 114 5.23 1.74 -4.73
CA CYS A 114 4.92 1.66 -6.15
C CYS A 114 6.16 2.03 -6.97
N ALA A 115 6.49 1.22 -7.98
CA ALA A 115 7.61 1.45 -8.89
C ALA A 115 7.33 0.89 -10.28
N ASP A 116 8.12 1.30 -11.29
CA ASP A 116 8.04 0.68 -12.62
C ASP A 116 8.78 -0.65 -12.69
N ASP A 117 9.53 -0.98 -11.65
CA ASP A 117 10.22 -2.26 -11.46
C ASP A 117 9.74 -2.91 -10.15
N GLU A 118 9.41 -4.20 -10.22
CA GLU A 118 8.87 -4.96 -9.07
C GLU A 118 9.93 -5.17 -7.98
N GLN A 119 11.19 -5.41 -8.37
CA GLN A 119 12.28 -5.64 -7.46
C GLN A 119 12.60 -4.40 -6.63
N VAL A 120 12.48 -3.21 -7.23
CA VAL A 120 12.65 -1.93 -6.53
C VAL A 120 11.56 -1.72 -5.47
N ALA A 121 10.30 -2.01 -5.80
CA ALA A 121 9.21 -1.92 -4.82
C ALA A 121 9.39 -2.93 -3.67
N PHE A 122 9.80 -4.16 -3.98
CA PHE A 122 10.09 -5.20 -2.99
C PHE A 122 11.26 -4.82 -2.07
N HIS A 123 12.39 -4.38 -2.64
CA HIS A 123 13.58 -3.96 -1.91
C HIS A 123 13.25 -2.85 -0.91
N ALA A 124 12.47 -1.85 -1.33
CA ALA A 124 12.09 -0.75 -0.47
C ALA A 124 11.32 -1.24 0.77
N VAL A 125 10.27 -2.03 0.58
CA VAL A 125 9.48 -2.58 1.70
C VAL A 125 10.33 -3.48 2.57
N ARG A 126 11.16 -4.34 1.97
CA ARG A 126 12.02 -5.27 2.72
C ARG A 126 12.97 -4.54 3.68
N ASN A 127 13.64 -3.49 3.22
CA ASN A 127 14.54 -2.71 4.06
C ASN A 127 13.80 -1.95 5.17
N LEU A 128 12.64 -1.35 4.87
CA LEU A 128 11.82 -0.67 5.86
C LEU A 128 11.33 -1.63 6.96
N VAL A 129 10.76 -2.78 6.60
CA VAL A 129 10.30 -3.78 7.57
C VAL A 129 11.46 -4.36 8.37
N ARG A 130 12.58 -4.68 7.71
CA ARG A 130 13.78 -5.16 8.37
C ARG A 130 14.34 -4.18 9.41
N LYS A 131 14.31 -2.88 9.11
CA LYS A 131 14.76 -1.84 10.05
C LYS A 131 13.86 -1.79 11.29
N ALA A 132 12.58 -2.00 11.13
CA ALA A 132 11.56 -1.92 12.19
C ALA A 132 11.24 -3.27 12.87
N ARG A 133 12.01 -4.34 12.62
CA ARG A 133 11.72 -5.72 13.07
C ARG A 133 11.48 -5.91 14.58
N ASN A 134 11.99 -5.00 15.42
CA ASN A 134 11.78 -5.03 16.85
C ASN A 134 10.50 -4.33 17.30
N THR A 135 9.88 -3.58 16.40
CA THR A 135 8.71 -2.73 16.68
C THR A 135 7.45 -3.24 15.99
N VAL A 136 7.61 -3.84 14.80
CA VAL A 136 6.50 -4.36 13.98
C VAL A 136 6.77 -5.76 13.45
N THR A 137 5.68 -6.49 13.14
CA THR A 137 5.71 -7.75 12.39
C THR A 137 4.82 -7.63 11.17
N MET A 138 5.24 -8.25 10.08
CA MET A 138 4.42 -8.33 8.88
C MET A 138 3.21 -9.24 9.12
N LYS A 139 2.02 -8.69 8.99
CA LYS A 139 0.77 -9.45 9.05
C LYS A 139 0.50 -10.14 7.72
N TRP A 140 0.51 -9.38 6.63
CA TRP A 140 0.43 -9.90 5.27
C TRP A 140 1.03 -8.92 4.27
N SER A 141 1.35 -9.43 3.09
CA SER A 141 1.79 -8.61 1.96
C SER A 141 1.11 -9.05 0.67
N GLN A 142 1.08 -8.16 -0.30
CA GLN A 142 0.58 -8.42 -1.64
C GLN A 142 1.42 -7.65 -2.64
N SER A 143 2.02 -8.38 -3.57
CA SER A 143 2.52 -7.79 -4.83
C SER A 143 1.39 -7.69 -5.83
N GLY A 144 1.48 -6.74 -6.72
CA GLY A 144 0.50 -6.54 -7.77
C GLY A 144 1.07 -5.72 -8.92
N PHE A 145 0.33 -5.70 -10.00
CA PHE A 145 0.67 -4.94 -11.19
C PHE A 145 -0.59 -4.28 -11.77
N ALA A 146 -0.38 -3.20 -12.53
CA ALA A 146 -1.44 -2.56 -13.28
C ALA A 146 -1.15 -2.62 -14.77
N ALA A 147 -2.17 -2.93 -15.57
CA ALA A 147 -2.10 -2.74 -16.99
C ALA A 147 -2.03 -1.23 -17.29
N ILE A 148 -0.90 -0.79 -17.84
CA ILE A 148 -0.74 0.58 -18.31
C ILE A 148 -1.03 0.56 -19.81
N GLY A 149 -2.30 0.76 -20.15
CA GLY A 149 -2.74 0.97 -21.52
C GLY A 149 -2.58 2.42 -21.97
N ASP A 150 -3.09 2.72 -23.15
CA ASP A 150 -3.23 4.07 -23.63
C ASP A 150 -4.04 4.91 -22.61
N ARG A 151 -3.60 6.13 -22.29
CA ARG A 151 -4.23 7.02 -21.30
C ARG A 151 -5.71 7.30 -21.57
N MET A 152 -6.18 7.00 -22.76
CA MET A 152 -7.55 7.20 -23.21
C MET A 152 -8.49 6.03 -22.88
N SER A 153 -7.98 4.85 -22.49
CA SER A 153 -8.80 3.68 -22.22
C SER A 153 -8.80 3.33 -20.74
N THR A 154 -9.98 3.08 -20.17
CA THR A 154 -10.11 2.52 -18.82
C THR A 154 -9.53 1.09 -18.83
N PRO A 155 -8.58 0.77 -17.93
CA PRO A 155 -8.00 -0.57 -17.88
C PRO A 155 -9.06 -1.62 -17.53
N ARG A 156 -8.78 -2.86 -17.89
CA ARG A 156 -9.61 -4.00 -17.49
C ARG A 156 -8.98 -4.75 -16.34
N ASN A 157 -9.83 -5.26 -15.43
CA ASN A 157 -9.42 -6.19 -14.40
C ASN A 157 -9.25 -7.62 -14.96
N LEU A 158 -8.90 -8.58 -14.11
CA LEU A 158 -8.64 -9.96 -14.52
C LEU A 158 -9.90 -10.75 -14.92
N PHE A 159 -11.11 -10.24 -14.69
CA PHE A 159 -12.35 -10.76 -15.26
C PHE A 159 -12.70 -10.15 -16.62
N GLY A 160 -11.91 -9.20 -17.11
CA GLY A 160 -12.14 -8.50 -18.36
C GLY A 160 -13.04 -7.26 -18.26
N PHE A 161 -13.56 -6.94 -17.07
CA PHE A 161 -14.36 -5.73 -16.85
C PHE A 161 -13.51 -4.47 -16.90
N LYS A 162 -14.05 -3.39 -17.44
CA LYS A 162 -13.45 -2.07 -17.28
C LYS A 162 -13.49 -1.68 -15.79
N ASP A 163 -12.32 -1.33 -15.25
CA ASP A 163 -12.13 -1.05 -13.84
C ASP A 163 -11.64 0.39 -13.63
N GLY A 164 -12.42 1.15 -12.88
CA GLY A 164 -12.09 2.55 -12.61
C GLY A 164 -12.83 3.58 -13.48
N THR A 165 -13.90 3.22 -14.17
CA THR A 165 -14.70 4.16 -15.00
C THR A 165 -15.25 5.34 -14.20
N ALA A 166 -15.57 5.14 -12.92
CA ALA A 166 -16.05 6.19 -12.01
C ALA A 166 -14.93 6.87 -11.20
N ASN A 167 -13.66 6.52 -11.44
CA ASN A 167 -12.55 7.14 -10.72
C ASN A 167 -12.40 8.61 -11.12
N VAL A 168 -12.04 9.43 -10.13
CA VAL A 168 -11.71 10.83 -10.36
C VAL A 168 -10.39 10.89 -11.13
N THR A 169 -10.42 11.51 -12.31
CA THR A 169 -9.25 11.59 -13.20
C THR A 169 -8.77 13.02 -13.42
N LYS A 170 -9.58 14.02 -13.06
CA LYS A 170 -9.24 15.43 -13.26
C LYS A 170 -8.57 15.98 -12.00
N GLU A 171 -7.37 16.50 -12.13
CA GLU A 171 -6.60 17.08 -11.02
C GLU A 171 -7.38 18.14 -10.23
N LYS A 172 -8.15 18.98 -10.92
CA LYS A 172 -8.98 20.02 -10.28
C LYS A 172 -10.03 19.48 -9.29
N ASP A 173 -10.34 18.19 -9.36
CA ASP A 173 -11.31 17.55 -8.49
C ASP A 173 -10.64 16.77 -7.35
N PHE A 174 -9.30 16.61 -7.37
CA PHE A 174 -8.56 15.86 -6.35
C PHE A 174 -8.68 16.50 -4.96
N ASP A 175 -8.57 17.82 -4.88
CA ASP A 175 -8.72 18.57 -3.62
C ASP A 175 -10.09 18.41 -2.99
N LYS A 176 -11.12 18.10 -3.79
CA LYS A 176 -12.49 17.94 -3.29
C LYS A 176 -12.80 16.54 -2.76
N VAL A 177 -12.12 15.50 -3.29
CA VAL A 177 -12.54 14.10 -3.08
C VAL A 177 -11.42 13.17 -2.62
N ILE A 178 -10.15 13.57 -2.75
CA ILE A 178 -9.01 12.73 -2.38
C ILE A 178 -8.32 13.29 -1.14
N TRP A 179 -7.94 14.59 -1.18
CA TRP A 179 -7.16 15.18 -0.11
C TRP A 179 -8.04 15.74 0.99
N THR A 180 -7.65 15.51 2.24
CA THR A 180 -8.36 16.09 3.39
C THR A 180 -8.02 17.57 3.52
N ASP A 181 -9.06 18.39 3.74
CA ASP A 181 -8.95 19.83 4.01
C ASP A 181 -9.23 20.12 5.51
N SER A 182 -8.91 19.16 6.38
CA SER A 182 -9.08 19.34 7.82
C SER A 182 -7.99 20.25 8.39
N ASP A 183 -8.32 21.01 9.44
CA ASP A 183 -7.34 21.85 10.17
C ASP A 183 -6.51 21.06 11.20
N ASP A 184 -6.51 19.73 11.11
CA ASP A 184 -5.80 18.84 12.01
C ASP A 184 -4.56 18.21 11.35
N TRP A 185 -3.98 17.20 12.00
CA TRP A 185 -2.81 16.48 11.53
C TRP A 185 -3.00 15.74 10.19
N MET A 186 -4.26 15.55 9.75
CA MET A 186 -4.58 14.90 8.48
C MET A 186 -4.60 15.85 7.27
N LYS A 187 -4.37 17.14 7.48
CA LYS A 187 -4.37 18.11 6.37
C LYS A 187 -3.46 17.68 5.23
N GLY A 188 -4.00 17.59 4.04
CA GLY A 188 -3.30 17.10 2.84
C GLY A 188 -3.06 15.59 2.81
N GLY A 189 -3.57 14.85 3.80
CA GLY A 189 -3.60 13.40 3.78
C GLY A 189 -4.80 12.85 3.01
N THR A 190 -4.99 11.54 3.06
CA THR A 190 -6.14 10.86 2.45
C THR A 190 -6.54 9.62 3.25
N TYR A 191 -7.78 9.19 3.07
CA TYR A 191 -8.24 7.90 3.59
C TYR A 191 -8.12 6.83 2.53
N MET A 192 -7.72 5.63 2.95
CA MET A 192 -7.60 4.48 2.06
C MET A 192 -8.37 3.29 2.62
N ALA A 193 -9.32 2.77 1.83
CA ALA A 193 -9.97 1.49 2.11
C ALA A 193 -9.30 0.41 1.25
N VAL A 194 -8.76 -0.62 1.91
CA VAL A 194 -8.08 -1.73 1.22
C VAL A 194 -8.94 -2.98 1.32
N ARG A 195 -9.23 -3.57 0.16
CA ARG A 195 -9.97 -4.82 0.06
C ARG A 195 -9.19 -5.80 -0.81
N ARG A 196 -8.85 -6.94 -0.24
CA ARG A 196 -8.24 -8.05 -0.98
C ARG A 196 -9.33 -9.03 -1.39
N ILE A 197 -9.59 -9.12 -2.68
CA ILE A 197 -10.68 -9.93 -3.23
C ILE A 197 -10.08 -11.15 -3.92
N GLN A 198 -10.47 -12.34 -3.48
CA GLN A 198 -10.12 -13.58 -4.18
C GLN A 198 -10.99 -13.72 -5.42
N MET A 199 -10.34 -13.76 -6.59
CA MET A 199 -11.01 -13.92 -7.88
C MET A 199 -10.94 -15.40 -8.31
N PHE A 200 -12.11 -16.02 -8.49
CA PHE A 200 -12.21 -17.41 -8.94
C PHE A 200 -12.18 -17.47 -10.48
N LEU A 201 -11.00 -17.24 -11.07
CA LEU A 201 -10.82 -17.15 -12.52
C LEU A 201 -11.22 -18.43 -13.24
N GLU A 202 -10.86 -19.60 -12.71
CA GLU A 202 -11.24 -20.90 -13.31
C GLU A 202 -12.75 -21.11 -13.37
N THR A 203 -13.49 -20.63 -12.42
CA THR A 203 -14.96 -20.67 -12.43
C THR A 203 -15.50 -19.69 -13.46
N TRP A 204 -14.91 -18.51 -13.53
CA TRP A 204 -15.27 -17.50 -14.52
C TRP A 204 -15.03 -17.97 -15.96
N ASP A 205 -13.89 -18.61 -16.23
CA ASP A 205 -13.53 -19.13 -17.56
C ASP A 205 -14.49 -20.20 -18.09
N ARG A 206 -15.22 -20.87 -17.20
CA ARG A 206 -16.27 -21.85 -17.56
C ARG A 206 -17.64 -21.21 -17.77
N THR A 207 -17.77 -19.91 -17.57
CA THR A 207 -19.01 -19.17 -17.74
C THR A 207 -19.36 -19.07 -19.22
N ASN A 208 -20.64 -19.29 -19.56
CA ASN A 208 -21.08 -19.22 -20.93
C ASN A 208 -20.99 -17.79 -21.50
N LEU A 209 -20.89 -17.70 -22.84
CA LEU A 209 -20.70 -16.42 -23.52
C LEU A 209 -21.85 -15.42 -23.24
N GLN A 210 -23.08 -15.90 -23.11
CA GLN A 210 -24.22 -15.03 -22.85
C GLN A 210 -24.09 -14.30 -21.52
N LEU A 211 -23.70 -15.02 -20.45
CA LEU A 211 -23.47 -14.41 -19.13
C LEU A 211 -22.25 -13.49 -19.15
N SER A 212 -21.20 -13.88 -19.85
CA SER A 212 -20.00 -13.08 -20.03
C SER A 212 -20.29 -11.77 -20.75
N LEU A 213 -21.10 -11.77 -21.81
CA LEU A 213 -21.49 -10.56 -22.56
C LEU A 213 -22.36 -9.60 -21.73
N ILE A 214 -23.26 -10.12 -20.88
CA ILE A 214 -24.09 -9.28 -20.00
C ILE A 214 -23.21 -8.48 -19.02
N HIS A 215 -22.09 -9.04 -18.58
CA HIS A 215 -21.22 -8.42 -17.58
C HIS A 215 -20.03 -7.66 -18.17
N ILE A 216 -19.64 -7.94 -19.41
CA ILE A 216 -18.49 -7.32 -20.09
C ILE A 216 -18.92 -6.16 -20.99
N SER A 217 -20.12 -6.20 -21.55
CA SER A 217 -20.68 -5.08 -22.32
C SER A 217 -21.03 -3.95 -21.39
N GLU A 218 -20.53 -2.76 -21.70
CA GLU A 218 -20.98 -1.55 -21.01
C GLU A 218 -22.50 -1.35 -21.22
N PRO A 219 -23.22 -0.90 -20.19
CA PRO A 219 -24.53 -0.31 -20.46
C PRO A 219 -24.32 0.88 -21.40
N THR A 220 -24.84 0.78 -22.61
CA THR A 220 -24.94 1.88 -23.56
C THR A 220 -25.82 2.98 -23.01
#